data_af14752f0891f449acd5fc9f4c6a3c3d
#
_entry.id   af14752f0891f449acd5fc9f4c6a3c3d
#
_cell.length_a   1.000
_cell.length_b   1.000
_cell.length_c   1.000
_cell.angle_alpha   90.00
_cell.angle_beta   90.00
_cell.angle_gamma   90.00
#
_symmetry.space_group_name_H-M   'P 1'
#
loop_
_entity.id
_entity.type
_entity.pdbx_description
1 polymer ?
#
loop_
_entity_poly.entity_id
_entity_poly.type
_entity_poly.pdbx_seq_one_letter_code
_entity_poly.pdbx_strand_id
1 'polypeptide(L)'
;MLMTGILAGSFNQYEGMSKEKEDGDKATGVVQAGEYKITYACVSQRGHYPDQPFKANQDAVLVKPDLIGSGDHHLFAVFDGHGECGAETAFFCKSKLPQIMAEDAAALRADPPAAIHDALLKVNAQLHESLFDDSLSGTTACVVYVNGSELVVSNVGDSRCVLAVRNGGGVTAKELSWDQTPFVDSEVERVQQAGARVLTLAQMEGDKPLGKIWTNEMECDGDPPRLWVKDGYYPGTAFTRSLGDSIAKSIGVTAESEHVVHKLGGDDAFVVLATDGVWEFISSQRAVEMVDKHGNNLVGAAADLCAESYRLWLTEEKRTDDITVCVMKFSRQ
;
A
#
# COMPACT_ATOMS: atom_id res chain seq x y z
N MET A 1 20.38 7.93 40.15
CA MET A 1 20.38 6.48 39.91
C MET A 1 18.95 5.98 40.05
N LEU A 2 18.07 6.25 39.09
CA LEU A 2 16.69 5.77 39.01
C LEU A 2 16.04 6.40 37.76
N MET A 3 16.53 6.08 36.55
CA MET A 3 15.87 6.38 35.26
C MET A 3 16.34 5.45 34.10
N THR A 4 16.77 4.22 34.41
CA THR A 4 17.24 3.28 33.39
C THR A 4 16.42 1.97 33.30
N GLY A 5 15.30 1.91 34.03
CA GLY A 5 14.50 0.66 34.13
C GLY A 5 13.24 0.58 33.26
N ILE A 6 12.76 1.70 32.69
CA ILE A 6 11.46 1.71 31.97
C ILE A 6 11.62 1.60 30.45
N LEU A 7 12.78 1.92 29.90
CA LEU A 7 13.04 1.84 28.45
C LEU A 7 13.40 0.43 27.94
N ALA A 8 13.85 -0.47 28.81
CA ALA A 8 14.26 -1.82 28.39
C ALA A 8 13.09 -2.81 28.18
N GLY A 9 11.91 -2.53 28.75
CA GLY A 9 10.75 -3.43 28.65
C GLY A 9 9.93 -3.26 27.37
N SER A 10 9.91 -2.08 26.78
CA SER A 10 9.17 -1.78 25.55
C SER A 10 9.97 -2.12 24.28
N PHE A 11 11.29 -2.00 24.32
CA PHE A 11 12.16 -2.38 23.18
C PHE A 11 12.10 -3.88 22.84
N ASN A 12 11.99 -4.76 23.84
CA ASN A 12 11.94 -6.21 23.63
C ASN A 12 10.64 -6.71 22.96
N GLN A 13 9.58 -5.93 22.98
CA GLN A 13 8.32 -6.34 22.33
C GLN A 13 8.34 -6.09 20.81
N TYR A 14 9.16 -5.15 20.34
CA TYR A 14 9.33 -4.80 18.93
C TYR A 14 10.60 -5.43 18.30
N GLU A 15 11.66 -5.71 19.08
CA GLU A 15 12.83 -6.45 18.59
C GLU A 15 12.52 -7.89 18.13
N GLY A 16 11.49 -8.53 18.70
CA GLY A 16 10.98 -9.83 18.24
C GLY A 16 10.31 -9.77 16.87
N MET A 17 9.75 -8.61 16.52
CA MET A 17 8.99 -8.40 15.29
C MET A 17 9.88 -8.03 14.09
N SER A 18 11.04 -7.42 14.33
CA SER A 18 12.01 -7.06 13.28
C SER A 18 12.90 -8.21 12.83
N LYS A 19 13.11 -9.21 13.68
CA LYS A 19 13.97 -10.37 13.36
C LYS A 19 13.38 -11.42 12.42
N GLU A 20 12.04 -11.43 12.24
CA GLU A 20 11.37 -12.31 11.27
C GLU A 20 11.41 -11.77 9.82
N LYS A 21 11.92 -10.55 9.58
CA LYS A 21 11.90 -9.86 8.28
C LYS A 21 13.16 -10.02 7.42
N GLU A 22 14.19 -10.77 7.84
CA GLU A 22 15.43 -10.87 7.05
C GLU A 22 15.31 -11.68 5.75
N ASP A 23 14.20 -12.41 5.52
CA ASP A 23 14.00 -13.29 4.36
C ASP A 23 12.69 -13.02 3.57
N GLY A 24 12.21 -11.79 3.51
CA GLY A 24 11.00 -11.42 2.74
C GLY A 24 9.76 -12.24 3.13
N ASP A 25 8.69 -11.57 3.54
CA ASP A 25 7.42 -12.23 3.86
C ASP A 25 6.87 -12.97 2.64
N LYS A 26 6.69 -14.28 2.74
CA LYS A 26 6.00 -15.10 1.74
C LYS A 26 4.76 -15.72 2.36
N ALA A 27 3.61 -15.48 1.75
CA ALA A 27 2.36 -16.11 2.15
C ALA A 27 1.70 -16.78 0.96
N THR A 28 1.28 -18.03 1.13
CA THR A 28 0.53 -18.76 0.11
C THR A 28 -0.61 -19.52 0.75
N GLY A 29 -1.71 -19.65 0.05
CA GLY A 29 -2.82 -20.44 0.56
C GLY A 29 -4.04 -20.45 -0.34
N VAL A 30 -5.10 -20.99 0.21
CA VAL A 30 -6.40 -21.10 -0.42
C VAL A 30 -7.46 -20.76 0.62
N VAL A 31 -8.40 -19.92 0.22
CA VAL A 31 -9.61 -19.63 1.02
C VAL A 31 -10.86 -19.87 0.18
N GLN A 32 -11.98 -20.12 0.85
CA GLN A 32 -13.28 -20.25 0.23
C GLN A 32 -14.10 -18.99 0.52
N ALA A 33 -14.71 -18.40 -0.50
CA ALA A 33 -15.57 -17.22 -0.36
C ALA A 33 -16.82 -17.39 -1.23
N GLY A 34 -17.94 -17.76 -0.62
CA GLY A 34 -19.15 -18.11 -1.34
C GLY A 34 -18.91 -19.24 -2.34
N GLU A 35 -19.24 -18.99 -3.61
CA GLU A 35 -19.01 -19.92 -4.73
C GLU A 35 -17.59 -19.87 -5.31
N TYR A 36 -16.71 -19.03 -4.76
CA TYR A 36 -15.35 -18.86 -5.25
C TYR A 36 -14.31 -19.51 -4.33
N LYS A 37 -13.41 -20.23 -4.94
CA LYS A 37 -12.13 -20.62 -4.35
C LYS A 37 -11.10 -19.58 -4.73
N ILE A 38 -10.46 -18.96 -3.76
CA ILE A 38 -9.42 -17.97 -3.94
C ILE A 38 -8.07 -18.59 -3.58
N THR A 39 -7.21 -18.77 -4.58
CA THR A 39 -5.83 -19.18 -4.36
C THR A 39 -4.96 -17.91 -4.37
N TYR A 40 -4.07 -17.75 -3.39
CA TYR A 40 -3.24 -16.56 -3.30
C TYR A 40 -1.76 -16.90 -3.11
N ALA A 41 -0.92 -15.98 -3.56
CA ALA A 41 0.52 -15.96 -3.27
C ALA A 41 0.97 -14.51 -3.11
N CYS A 42 1.64 -14.23 -2.01
CA CYS A 42 2.20 -12.92 -1.71
C CYS A 42 3.71 -13.04 -1.49
N VAL A 43 4.45 -12.05 -1.96
CA VAL A 43 5.91 -11.92 -1.81
C VAL A 43 6.18 -10.47 -1.43
N SER A 44 6.99 -10.25 -0.40
CA SER A 44 7.54 -8.95 -0.06
C SER A 44 9.05 -9.06 -0.06
N GLN A 45 9.71 -8.24 -0.85
CA GLN A 45 11.15 -8.22 -1.01
C GLN A 45 11.70 -6.86 -0.62
N ARG A 46 12.71 -6.87 0.24
CA ARG A 46 13.46 -5.66 0.59
C ARG A 46 14.15 -5.08 -0.63
N GLY A 47 14.14 -3.77 -0.75
CA GLY A 47 14.84 -3.01 -1.76
C GLY A 47 16.36 -3.00 -1.60
N HIS A 48 17.04 -2.47 -2.60
CA HIS A 48 18.49 -2.27 -2.60
C HIS A 48 18.83 -0.79 -2.40
N TYR A 49 19.41 -0.48 -1.25
CA TYR A 49 19.80 0.87 -0.85
C TYR A 49 21.33 0.91 -0.63
N PRO A 50 22.12 1.32 -1.66
CA PRO A 50 23.60 1.30 -1.57
C PRO A 50 24.14 2.11 -0.38
N ASP A 51 23.53 3.25 -0.11
CA ASP A 51 23.94 4.15 0.98
C ASP A 51 23.37 3.75 2.35
N GLN A 52 22.42 2.81 2.40
CA GLN A 52 21.76 2.32 3.61
C GLN A 52 21.62 0.79 3.57
N PRO A 53 22.72 0.02 3.60
CA PRO A 53 22.69 -1.43 3.37
C PRO A 53 21.91 -2.20 4.45
N PHE A 54 21.63 -1.57 5.61
CA PHE A 54 20.90 -2.15 6.73
C PHE A 54 19.47 -1.58 6.88
N LYS A 55 18.99 -0.74 5.94
CA LYS A 55 17.60 -0.28 5.94
C LYS A 55 16.68 -1.49 5.97
N ALA A 56 15.76 -1.56 6.91
CA ALA A 56 14.77 -2.64 6.97
C ALA A 56 13.82 -2.56 5.76
N ASN A 57 13.20 -3.68 5.40
CA ASN A 57 12.03 -3.66 4.52
C ASN A 57 10.91 -2.90 5.23
N GLN A 58 10.43 -1.80 4.64
CA GLN A 58 9.36 -0.95 5.18
C GLN A 58 7.99 -1.38 4.68
N ASP A 59 7.92 -2.25 3.67
CA ASP A 59 6.67 -2.86 3.22
C ASP A 59 6.15 -3.91 4.19
N ALA A 60 4.84 -4.05 4.23
CA ALA A 60 4.19 -5.16 4.92
C ALA A 60 3.02 -5.73 4.10
N VAL A 61 2.86 -7.05 4.11
CA VAL A 61 1.71 -7.73 3.53
C VAL A 61 0.87 -8.39 4.60
N LEU A 62 -0.44 -8.24 4.52
CA LEU A 62 -1.42 -8.85 5.42
C LEU A 62 -2.24 -9.87 4.65
N VAL A 63 -2.33 -11.07 5.20
CA VAL A 63 -3.32 -12.09 4.82
C VAL A 63 -4.01 -12.57 6.08
N LYS A 64 -5.30 -12.32 6.20
CA LYS A 64 -6.14 -12.76 7.32
C LYS A 64 -7.34 -13.53 6.80
N PRO A 65 -7.23 -14.86 6.65
CA PRO A 65 -8.36 -15.71 6.36
C PRO A 65 -9.39 -15.66 7.51
N ASP A 66 -10.65 -15.76 7.14
CA ASP A 66 -11.78 -15.84 8.08
C ASP A 66 -11.75 -14.78 9.20
N LEU A 67 -11.70 -13.51 8.78
CA LEU A 67 -11.52 -12.34 9.64
C LEU A 67 -12.50 -12.29 10.82
N ILE A 68 -13.75 -12.73 10.61
CA ILE A 68 -14.84 -12.63 11.60
C ILE A 68 -15.49 -13.98 11.96
N GLY A 69 -14.81 -15.11 11.68
CA GLY A 69 -15.24 -16.44 12.10
C GLY A 69 -16.47 -16.98 11.38
N SER A 70 -16.72 -16.58 10.13
CA SER A 70 -17.89 -17.00 9.34
C SER A 70 -17.55 -17.78 8.06
N GLY A 71 -16.27 -17.94 7.76
CA GLY A 71 -15.76 -18.72 6.64
C GLY A 71 -15.68 -17.99 5.29
N ASP A 72 -16.43 -16.88 5.11
CA ASP A 72 -16.56 -16.19 3.83
C ASP A 72 -15.93 -14.78 3.80
N HIS A 73 -15.34 -14.35 4.92
CA HIS A 73 -14.81 -13.01 5.09
C HIS A 73 -13.28 -13.04 5.25
N HIS A 74 -12.57 -12.58 4.23
CA HIS A 74 -11.12 -12.62 4.24
C HIS A 74 -10.55 -11.21 3.98
N LEU A 75 -9.39 -10.94 4.54
CA LEU A 75 -8.72 -9.65 4.42
C LEU A 75 -7.32 -9.84 3.85
N PHE A 76 -7.02 -9.09 2.80
CA PHE A 76 -5.71 -8.95 2.20
C PHE A 76 -5.34 -7.47 2.17
N ALA A 77 -4.10 -7.13 2.45
CA ALA A 77 -3.64 -5.74 2.33
C ALA A 77 -2.14 -5.68 2.09
N VAL A 78 -1.71 -4.58 1.47
CA VAL A 78 -0.32 -4.16 1.42
C VAL A 78 -0.20 -2.80 2.07
N PHE A 79 0.94 -2.57 2.72
CA PHE A 79 1.29 -1.35 3.40
C PHE A 79 2.71 -0.99 2.98
N ASP A 80 2.90 0.17 2.39
CA ASP A 80 4.17 0.73 1.99
C ASP A 80 4.59 1.77 3.01
N GLY A 81 5.57 1.44 3.81
CA GLY A 81 6.03 2.27 4.90
C GLY A 81 7.16 3.20 4.47
N HIS A 82 7.09 4.45 4.88
CA HIS A 82 8.09 5.48 4.57
C HIS A 82 8.54 6.28 5.79
N GLY A 83 9.66 6.97 5.62
CA GLY A 83 10.28 7.72 6.71
C GLY A 83 11.17 6.85 7.61
N GLU A 84 11.67 7.43 8.70
CA GLU A 84 12.60 6.75 9.61
C GLU A 84 11.94 5.55 10.32
N CYS A 85 10.66 5.70 10.71
CA CYS A 85 9.85 4.68 11.37
C CYS A 85 8.86 3.98 10.39
N GLY A 86 9.18 3.93 9.08
CA GLY A 86 8.26 3.37 8.07
C GLY A 86 7.95 1.89 8.28
N ALA A 87 8.94 1.09 8.69
CA ALA A 87 8.73 -0.32 8.99
C ALA A 87 7.80 -0.52 10.19
N GLU A 88 7.97 0.30 11.24
CA GLU A 88 7.14 0.28 12.45
C GLU A 88 5.70 0.71 12.12
N THR A 89 5.51 1.74 11.29
CA THR A 89 4.18 2.23 10.90
C THR A 89 3.43 1.19 10.07
N ALA A 90 4.06 0.63 9.03
CA ALA A 90 3.46 -0.41 8.19
C ALA A 90 3.09 -1.65 9.01
N PHE A 91 4.00 -2.08 9.89
CA PHE A 91 3.76 -3.24 10.75
C PHE A 91 2.67 -2.99 11.79
N PHE A 92 2.61 -1.79 12.37
CA PHE A 92 1.55 -1.39 13.29
C PHE A 92 0.19 -1.47 12.58
N CYS A 93 0.06 -0.89 11.39
CA CYS A 93 -1.18 -0.93 10.60
C CYS A 93 -1.57 -2.35 10.22
N LYS A 94 -0.64 -3.18 9.74
CA LYS A 94 -0.82 -4.62 9.46
C LYS A 94 -1.39 -5.35 10.68
N SER A 95 -0.91 -5.03 11.88
CA SER A 95 -1.32 -5.70 13.12
C SER A 95 -2.67 -5.22 13.63
N LYS A 96 -2.93 -3.91 13.57
CA LYS A 96 -4.11 -3.27 14.18
C LYS A 96 -5.36 -3.37 13.32
N LEU A 97 -5.23 -3.19 12.01
CA LEU A 97 -6.38 -3.15 11.11
C LEU A 97 -7.30 -4.37 11.24
N PRO A 98 -6.82 -5.63 11.18
CA PRO A 98 -7.71 -6.78 11.28
C PRO A 98 -8.36 -6.91 12.66
N GLN A 99 -7.72 -6.43 13.73
CA GLN A 99 -8.27 -6.44 15.07
C GLN A 99 -9.47 -5.48 15.16
N ILE A 100 -9.26 -4.22 14.73
CA ILE A 100 -10.30 -3.17 14.76
C ILE A 100 -11.47 -3.55 13.86
N MET A 101 -11.22 -4.09 12.67
CA MET A 101 -12.29 -4.56 11.77
C MET A 101 -13.10 -5.72 12.37
N ALA A 102 -12.45 -6.65 13.09
CA ALA A 102 -13.12 -7.78 13.69
C ALA A 102 -13.95 -7.40 14.95
N GLU A 103 -13.58 -6.32 15.64
CA GLU A 103 -14.30 -5.83 16.83
C GLU A 103 -15.74 -5.40 16.49
N ASP A 104 -15.98 -4.86 15.29
CA ASP A 104 -17.33 -4.50 14.82
C ASP A 104 -17.74 -5.30 13.58
N ALA A 105 -17.84 -6.63 13.76
CA ALA A 105 -18.29 -7.51 12.70
C ALA A 105 -19.73 -7.21 12.22
N ALA A 106 -20.56 -6.52 13.01
CA ALA A 106 -21.89 -6.13 12.60
C ALA A 106 -21.85 -4.97 11.59
N ALA A 107 -21.09 -3.93 11.87
CA ALA A 107 -20.87 -2.83 10.93
C ALA A 107 -20.21 -3.34 9.64
N LEU A 108 -19.18 -4.20 9.76
CA LEU A 108 -18.50 -4.79 8.62
C LEU A 108 -19.41 -5.61 7.69
N ARG A 109 -20.47 -6.24 8.23
CA ARG A 109 -21.47 -6.93 7.41
C ARG A 109 -22.52 -5.98 6.83
N ALA A 110 -22.86 -4.91 7.53
CA ALA A 110 -23.91 -3.99 7.12
C ALA A 110 -23.44 -3.03 6.02
N ASP A 111 -22.25 -2.44 6.18
CA ASP A 111 -21.66 -1.50 5.25
C ASP A 111 -20.12 -1.66 5.27
N PRO A 112 -19.58 -2.65 4.53
CA PRO A 112 -18.13 -2.90 4.54
C PRO A 112 -17.28 -1.68 4.15
N PRO A 113 -17.61 -0.89 3.11
CA PRO A 113 -16.86 0.32 2.79
C PRO A 113 -16.72 1.29 3.96
N ALA A 114 -17.83 1.64 4.60
CA ALA A 114 -17.83 2.55 5.75
C ALA A 114 -17.07 1.95 6.95
N ALA A 115 -17.27 0.67 7.24
CA ALA A 115 -16.58 -0.01 8.33
C ALA A 115 -15.06 -0.08 8.15
N ILE A 116 -14.58 -0.30 6.92
CA ILE A 116 -13.13 -0.30 6.60
C ILE A 116 -12.58 1.11 6.70
N HIS A 117 -13.29 2.12 6.18
CA HIS A 117 -12.93 3.53 6.31
C HIS A 117 -12.74 3.92 7.78
N ASP A 118 -13.74 3.65 8.61
CA ASP A 118 -13.69 3.95 10.04
C ASP A 118 -12.56 3.19 10.76
N ALA A 119 -12.29 1.94 10.34
CA ALA A 119 -11.18 1.17 10.89
C ALA A 119 -9.82 1.79 10.55
N LEU A 120 -9.62 2.25 9.31
CA LEU A 120 -8.40 2.93 8.89
C LEU A 120 -8.20 4.25 9.64
N LEU A 121 -9.24 5.05 9.84
CA LEU A 121 -9.17 6.26 10.66
C LEU A 121 -8.83 5.95 12.12
N LYS A 122 -9.39 4.88 12.70
CA LYS A 122 -9.06 4.44 14.07
C LYS A 122 -7.61 3.95 14.16
N VAL A 123 -7.12 3.19 13.15
CA VAL A 123 -5.71 2.78 13.08
C VAL A 123 -4.81 4.01 13.05
N ASN A 124 -5.12 5.00 12.21
CA ASN A 124 -4.37 6.25 12.11
C ASN A 124 -4.33 7.01 13.44
N ALA A 125 -5.47 7.12 14.14
CA ALA A 125 -5.51 7.77 15.45
C ALA A 125 -4.63 7.05 16.49
N GLN A 126 -4.68 5.71 16.52
CA GLN A 126 -3.83 4.91 17.41
C GLN A 126 -2.34 4.97 17.01
N LEU A 127 -2.03 5.18 15.74
CA LEU A 127 -0.67 5.35 15.26
C LEU A 127 -0.06 6.64 15.81
N HIS A 128 -0.80 7.75 15.78
CA HIS A 128 -0.38 9.03 16.38
C HIS A 128 -0.16 8.96 17.91
N GLU A 129 -0.78 8.00 18.58
CA GLU A 129 -0.60 7.74 20.02
C GLU A 129 0.51 6.72 20.31
N SER A 130 1.17 6.19 19.29
CA SER A 130 2.23 5.18 19.43
C SER A 130 3.53 5.76 20.04
N LEU A 131 4.48 4.86 20.37
CA LEU A 131 5.74 5.27 20.99
C LEU A 131 6.82 5.69 19.98
N PHE A 132 6.62 5.43 18.69
CA PHE A 132 7.55 5.87 17.65
C PHE A 132 7.07 7.17 17.01
N ASP A 133 8.01 7.92 16.45
CA ASP A 133 7.75 9.23 15.85
C ASP A 133 7.18 9.06 14.44
N ASP A 134 5.91 9.44 14.27
CA ASP A 134 5.23 9.45 13.00
C ASP A 134 5.17 10.84 12.33
N SER A 135 5.93 11.81 12.83
CA SER A 135 5.88 13.18 12.30
C SER A 135 6.24 13.25 10.81
N LEU A 136 7.21 12.46 10.37
CA LEU A 136 7.67 12.30 8.98
C LEU A 136 7.72 10.82 8.57
N SER A 137 6.95 9.98 9.24
CA SER A 137 6.87 8.56 8.97
C SER A 137 5.42 8.12 8.88
N GLY A 138 5.14 7.27 7.93
CA GLY A 138 3.80 6.78 7.68
C GLY A 138 3.79 5.53 6.83
N THR A 139 2.62 5.19 6.32
CA THR A 139 2.44 4.07 5.42
C THR A 139 1.22 4.26 4.54
N THR A 140 1.25 3.72 3.34
CA THR A 140 0.03 3.49 2.54
C THR A 140 -0.82 2.38 3.16
N ALA A 141 -2.03 2.20 2.68
CA ALA A 141 -2.86 1.03 2.95
C ALA A 141 -3.76 0.72 1.76
N CYS A 142 -3.43 -0.28 0.98
CA CYS A 142 -4.32 -0.81 -0.05
C CYS A 142 -4.91 -2.14 0.45
N VAL A 143 -6.21 -2.15 0.68
CA VAL A 143 -6.95 -3.21 1.39
C VAL A 143 -7.95 -3.86 0.45
N VAL A 144 -7.96 -5.19 0.40
CA VAL A 144 -8.98 -5.99 -0.30
C VAL A 144 -9.70 -6.85 0.74
N TYR A 145 -10.93 -6.48 1.03
CA TYR A 145 -11.83 -7.28 1.85
C TYR A 145 -12.73 -8.11 0.96
N VAL A 146 -12.71 -9.40 1.19
CA VAL A 146 -13.55 -10.38 0.48
C VAL A 146 -14.76 -10.70 1.33
N ASN A 147 -15.94 -10.53 0.78
CA ASN A 147 -17.24 -10.85 1.40
C ASN A 147 -18.03 -11.77 0.45
N GLY A 148 -17.86 -13.06 0.58
CA GLY A 148 -18.42 -14.04 -0.35
C GLY A 148 -17.94 -13.75 -1.79
N SER A 149 -18.86 -13.39 -2.68
CA SER A 149 -18.55 -13.04 -4.09
C SER A 149 -18.30 -11.55 -4.31
N GLU A 150 -18.10 -10.77 -3.27
CA GLU A 150 -17.87 -9.33 -3.37
C GLU A 150 -16.48 -8.96 -2.88
N LEU A 151 -15.79 -8.13 -3.63
CA LEU A 151 -14.54 -7.49 -3.24
C LEU A 151 -14.82 -6.04 -2.86
N VAL A 152 -14.41 -5.64 -1.67
CA VAL A 152 -14.36 -4.24 -1.26
C VAL A 152 -12.90 -3.83 -1.21
N VAL A 153 -12.50 -2.97 -2.13
CA VAL A 153 -11.14 -2.42 -2.18
C VAL A 153 -11.16 -1.03 -1.57
N SER A 154 -10.31 -0.80 -0.57
CA SER A 154 -10.15 0.51 0.07
C SER A 154 -8.69 0.93 -0.02
N ASN A 155 -8.44 2.16 -0.48
CA ASN A 155 -7.09 2.66 -0.73
C ASN A 155 -6.81 3.96 0.01
N VAL A 156 -5.62 4.04 0.59
CA VAL A 156 -4.98 5.22 1.17
C VAL A 156 -3.53 5.23 0.68
N GLY A 157 -3.17 6.18 -0.18
CA GLY A 157 -1.84 6.32 -0.77
C GLY A 157 -1.75 5.85 -2.23
N ASP A 158 -0.57 5.45 -2.65
CA ASP A 158 -0.18 5.14 -4.02
C ASP A 158 0.18 3.65 -4.27
N SER A 159 -0.06 2.79 -3.29
CA SER A 159 -0.22 1.35 -3.53
C SER A 159 -1.48 1.10 -4.35
N ARG A 160 -1.50 0.02 -5.15
CA ARG A 160 -2.58 -0.18 -6.13
C ARG A 160 -3.11 -1.61 -6.16
N CYS A 161 -4.41 -1.73 -6.47
CA CYS A 161 -5.14 -2.98 -6.66
C CYS A 161 -5.72 -3.02 -8.08
N VAL A 162 -5.35 -4.06 -8.84
CA VAL A 162 -5.75 -4.24 -10.24
C VAL A 162 -6.40 -5.60 -10.45
N LEU A 163 -7.58 -5.62 -11.04
CA LEU A 163 -8.29 -6.83 -11.46
C LEU A 163 -7.93 -7.19 -12.90
N ALA A 164 -7.58 -8.44 -13.13
CA ALA A 164 -7.45 -9.00 -14.47
C ALA A 164 -8.78 -9.59 -14.94
N VAL A 165 -9.30 -9.09 -16.03
CA VAL A 165 -10.57 -9.55 -16.62
C VAL A 165 -10.26 -10.30 -17.93
N ARG A 166 -10.81 -11.50 -18.12
CA ARG A 166 -10.68 -12.29 -19.36
C ARG A 166 -11.37 -11.61 -20.53
N ASN A 167 -10.69 -11.56 -21.66
CA ASN A 167 -11.24 -11.00 -22.90
C ASN A 167 -10.80 -11.81 -24.13
N GLY A 168 -11.54 -12.83 -24.52
CA GLY A 168 -11.38 -13.50 -25.83
C GLY A 168 -10.02 -14.10 -26.20
N GLY A 169 -8.99 -14.07 -25.33
CA GLY A 169 -7.67 -14.64 -25.62
C GLY A 169 -6.55 -14.15 -24.70
N GLY A 170 -6.85 -13.24 -23.78
CA GLY A 170 -5.89 -12.69 -22.80
C GLY A 170 -6.60 -12.12 -21.58
N VAL A 171 -5.97 -11.14 -20.99
CA VAL A 171 -6.51 -10.38 -19.85
C VAL A 171 -6.40 -8.89 -20.11
N THR A 172 -7.38 -8.15 -19.62
CA THR A 172 -7.36 -6.68 -19.56
C THR A 172 -7.32 -6.23 -18.10
N ALA A 173 -6.48 -5.26 -17.79
CA ALA A 173 -6.41 -4.65 -16.48
C ALA A 173 -7.65 -3.77 -16.25
N LYS A 174 -8.23 -3.89 -15.06
CA LYS A 174 -9.26 -2.99 -14.52
C LYS A 174 -8.82 -2.51 -13.17
N GLU A 175 -8.62 -1.19 -13.05
CA GLU A 175 -8.26 -0.59 -11.78
C GLU A 175 -9.39 -0.77 -10.75
N LEU A 176 -9.04 -1.24 -9.55
CA LEU A 176 -9.93 -1.28 -8.40
C LEU A 176 -9.51 -0.28 -7.31
N SER A 177 -8.43 0.45 -7.52
CA SER A 177 -8.02 1.62 -6.75
C SER A 177 -7.31 2.62 -7.67
N TRP A 178 -7.17 3.84 -7.21
CA TRP A 178 -6.41 4.91 -7.90
C TRP A 178 -5.38 5.46 -6.94
N ASP A 179 -4.20 5.75 -7.47
CA ASP A 179 -3.10 6.32 -6.71
C ASP A 179 -3.43 7.75 -6.31
N GLN A 180 -3.27 8.04 -5.04
CA GLN A 180 -3.59 9.34 -4.45
C GLN A 180 -2.32 10.19 -4.36
N THR A 181 -1.97 10.79 -5.49
CA THR A 181 -0.75 11.57 -5.70
C THR A 181 -1.08 12.99 -6.19
N PRO A 182 -0.10 13.92 -6.19
CA PRO A 182 -0.30 15.25 -6.75
C PRO A 182 -0.43 15.29 -8.28
N PHE A 183 -0.49 14.15 -8.97
CA PHE A 183 -0.90 14.08 -10.37
C PHE A 183 -2.42 14.18 -10.54
N VAL A 184 -3.18 13.88 -9.49
CA VAL A 184 -4.65 13.98 -9.46
C VAL A 184 -5.08 15.40 -9.10
N ASP A 185 -5.74 16.10 -10.02
CA ASP A 185 -6.12 17.52 -9.84
C ASP A 185 -6.97 17.77 -8.59
N SER A 186 -7.94 16.90 -8.29
CA SER A 186 -8.79 17.03 -7.09
C SER A 186 -7.99 16.88 -5.78
N GLU A 187 -6.97 16.03 -5.77
CA GLU A 187 -6.07 15.88 -4.63
C GLU A 187 -5.19 17.14 -4.46
N VAL A 188 -4.65 17.67 -5.57
CA VAL A 188 -3.89 18.94 -5.56
C VAL A 188 -4.73 20.06 -5.01
N GLU A 189 -5.96 20.24 -5.51
CA GLU A 189 -6.88 21.27 -5.04
C GLU A 189 -7.16 21.14 -3.53
N ARG A 190 -7.40 19.91 -3.07
CA ARG A 190 -7.69 19.61 -1.66
C ARG A 190 -6.52 19.98 -0.75
N VAL A 191 -5.30 19.55 -1.08
CA VAL A 191 -4.11 19.84 -0.24
C VAL A 191 -3.69 21.30 -0.32
N GLN A 192 -3.85 21.97 -1.46
CA GLN A 192 -3.59 23.40 -1.57
C GLN A 192 -4.57 24.25 -0.75
N GLN A 193 -5.85 23.86 -0.70
CA GLN A 193 -6.85 24.49 0.17
C GLN A 193 -6.50 24.33 1.66
N ALA A 194 -5.83 23.22 2.02
CA ALA A 194 -5.32 22.98 3.36
C ALA A 194 -3.99 23.69 3.66
N GLY A 195 -3.37 24.36 2.67
CA GLY A 195 -2.18 25.17 2.84
C GLY A 195 -0.87 24.54 2.36
N ALA A 196 -0.91 23.37 1.71
CA ALA A 196 0.27 22.80 1.08
C ALA A 196 0.75 23.64 -0.10
N ARG A 197 2.07 23.72 -0.29
CA ARG A 197 2.68 24.02 -1.57
C ARG A 197 2.90 22.71 -2.32
N VAL A 198 2.50 22.67 -3.59
CA VAL A 198 2.72 21.51 -4.45
C VAL A 198 3.75 21.89 -5.50
N LEU A 199 4.97 21.39 -5.34
CA LEU A 199 6.14 21.75 -6.16
C LEU A 199 7.05 20.53 -6.32
N THR A 200 7.71 20.43 -7.48
CA THR A 200 8.80 19.47 -7.66
C THR A 200 10.03 19.90 -6.87
N LEU A 201 11.01 19.02 -6.69
CA LEU A 201 12.25 19.36 -5.99
C LEU A 201 13.01 20.47 -6.74
N ALA A 202 13.14 20.38 -8.07
CA ALA A 202 13.77 21.39 -8.88
C ALA A 202 13.08 22.77 -8.79
N GLN A 203 11.76 22.82 -8.58
CA GLN A 203 11.05 24.07 -8.31
C GLN A 203 11.36 24.61 -6.90
N MET A 204 11.48 23.72 -5.91
CA MET A 204 11.85 24.12 -4.55
C MET A 204 13.26 24.70 -4.48
N GLU A 205 14.18 24.17 -5.29
CA GLU A 205 15.57 24.62 -5.40
C GLU A 205 15.73 25.88 -6.28
N GLY A 206 14.68 26.23 -7.04
CA GLY A 206 14.67 27.40 -7.94
C GLY A 206 15.21 27.11 -9.34
N ASP A 207 15.45 25.86 -9.70
CA ASP A 207 15.97 25.43 -11.00
C ASP A 207 14.89 25.37 -12.08
N LYS A 208 13.62 25.28 -11.69
CA LYS A 208 12.45 25.32 -12.57
C LYS A 208 11.47 26.41 -12.15
N PRO A 209 10.71 27.01 -13.11
CA PRO A 209 9.71 28.04 -12.78
C PRO A 209 8.59 27.49 -11.92
N LEU A 210 8.02 28.36 -11.06
CA LEU A 210 6.86 28.03 -10.26
C LEU A 210 5.61 27.85 -11.14
N GLY A 211 4.71 26.98 -10.71
CA GLY A 211 3.46 26.62 -11.38
C GLY A 211 3.39 25.14 -11.71
N LYS A 212 2.23 24.67 -12.16
CA LYS A 212 2.07 23.27 -12.55
C LYS A 212 2.82 23.01 -13.87
N ILE A 213 3.92 22.26 -13.81
CA ILE A 213 4.75 21.87 -14.97
C ILE A 213 4.67 20.37 -15.28
N TRP A 214 4.02 19.59 -14.41
CA TRP A 214 3.81 18.15 -14.58
C TRP A 214 2.48 17.88 -15.27
N THR A 215 2.45 16.86 -16.11
CA THR A 215 1.24 16.36 -16.79
C THR A 215 0.86 14.97 -16.32
N ASN A 216 1.84 14.10 -16.16
CA ASN A 216 1.70 12.74 -15.65
C ASN A 216 3.04 12.23 -15.10
N GLU A 217 3.04 11.07 -14.44
CA GLU A 217 4.21 10.47 -13.82
C GLU A 217 5.35 10.21 -14.82
N MET A 218 5.04 9.71 -16.01
CA MET A 218 6.05 9.36 -17.02
C MET A 218 6.80 10.57 -17.59
N GLU A 219 6.26 11.78 -17.47
CA GLU A 219 6.83 12.99 -18.03
C GLU A 219 7.57 13.85 -17.01
N CYS A 220 7.67 13.45 -15.75
CA CYS A 220 8.30 14.25 -14.70
C CYS A 220 9.81 14.01 -14.53
N ASP A 221 10.43 13.16 -15.36
CA ASP A 221 11.88 12.90 -15.37
C ASP A 221 12.44 12.50 -13.98
N GLY A 222 11.69 11.73 -13.20
CA GLY A 222 12.08 11.32 -11.84
C GLY A 222 11.99 12.41 -10.77
N ASP A 223 11.41 13.59 -11.08
CA ASP A 223 11.18 14.69 -10.14
C ASP A 223 9.68 14.94 -9.96
N PRO A 224 8.93 14.05 -9.27
CA PRO A 224 7.50 14.19 -9.11
C PRO A 224 7.12 15.41 -8.25
N PRO A 225 5.92 15.96 -8.43
CA PRO A 225 5.39 16.99 -7.55
C PRO A 225 5.22 16.44 -6.12
N ARG A 226 5.62 17.24 -5.15
CA ARG A 226 5.60 16.89 -3.71
C ARG A 226 4.90 17.96 -2.90
N LEU A 227 4.45 17.58 -1.72
CA LEU A 227 3.80 18.48 -0.77
C LEU A 227 4.81 19.07 0.20
N TRP A 228 4.75 20.38 0.40
CA TRP A 228 5.64 21.14 1.26
C TRP A 228 4.85 22.09 2.15
N VAL A 229 5.29 22.25 3.41
CA VAL A 229 4.78 23.36 4.25
C VAL A 229 5.15 24.70 3.65
N LYS A 230 4.40 25.76 4.02
CA LYS A 230 4.53 27.09 3.43
C LYS A 230 5.96 27.62 3.49
N ASP A 231 6.64 27.49 4.62
CA ASP A 231 7.94 28.11 4.87
C ASP A 231 9.02 27.07 5.23
N GLY A 232 9.01 25.88 4.56
CA GLY A 232 9.95 24.81 4.86
C GLY A 232 10.20 23.87 3.68
N TYR A 233 11.21 22.99 3.86
CA TYR A 233 11.62 21.95 2.92
C TYR A 233 11.22 20.56 3.42
N TYR A 234 10.03 20.46 4.00
CA TYR A 234 9.43 19.24 4.52
C TYR A 234 7.91 19.31 4.36
N PRO A 235 7.17 18.21 4.43
CA PRO A 235 7.64 16.83 4.49
C PRO A 235 8.24 16.32 3.18
N GLY A 236 7.84 16.85 2.00
CA GLY A 236 8.33 16.41 0.70
C GLY A 236 7.68 15.10 0.21
N THR A 237 6.44 14.81 0.65
CA THR A 237 5.72 13.61 0.26
C THR A 237 5.21 13.69 -1.17
N ALA A 238 5.34 12.59 -1.95
CA ALA A 238 4.83 12.50 -3.32
C ALA A 238 3.40 11.92 -3.38
N PHE A 239 2.83 11.57 -2.27
CA PHE A 239 1.43 11.13 -2.11
C PHE A 239 0.61 12.20 -1.35
N THR A 240 -0.72 12.09 -1.43
CA THR A 240 -1.68 13.02 -0.81
C THR A 240 -2.50 12.37 0.30
N ARG A 241 -2.36 11.04 0.49
CA ARG A 241 -3.00 10.29 1.57
C ARG A 241 -2.05 9.25 2.15
N SER A 242 -2.11 9.07 3.46
CA SER A 242 -1.31 8.08 4.22
C SER A 242 -1.91 7.82 5.59
N LEU A 243 -1.43 6.81 6.28
CA LEU A 243 -1.57 6.61 7.73
C LEU A 243 -0.26 7.08 8.39
N GLY A 244 -0.32 7.78 9.52
CA GLY A 244 0.83 8.46 10.11
C GLY A 244 1.03 9.86 9.54
N ASP A 245 2.26 10.30 9.36
CA ASP A 245 2.64 11.59 8.75
C ASP A 245 1.98 12.80 9.41
N SER A 246 2.09 12.93 10.73
CA SER A 246 1.36 13.97 11.47
C SER A 246 1.69 15.39 11.01
N ILE A 247 2.91 15.66 10.51
CA ILE A 247 3.26 16.95 9.90
C ILE A 247 2.55 17.12 8.56
N ALA A 248 2.57 16.13 7.68
CA ALA A 248 1.90 16.20 6.37
C ALA A 248 0.38 16.36 6.51
N LYS A 249 -0.21 15.78 7.57
CA LYS A 249 -1.63 15.99 7.88
C LYS A 249 -1.99 17.45 8.18
N SER A 250 -1.06 18.22 8.73
CA SER A 250 -1.25 19.66 8.98
C SER A 250 -1.40 20.48 7.69
N ILE A 251 -1.01 19.94 6.54
CA ILE A 251 -1.08 20.57 5.21
C ILE A 251 -1.99 19.79 4.24
N GLY A 252 -2.84 18.92 4.77
CA GLY A 252 -3.93 18.31 4.00
C GLY A 252 -3.72 16.86 3.57
N VAL A 253 -2.62 16.19 3.91
CA VAL A 253 -2.58 14.73 3.77
C VAL A 253 -3.65 14.13 4.69
N THR A 254 -4.33 13.08 4.24
CA THR A 254 -5.42 12.47 5.02
C THR A 254 -5.32 10.95 5.03
N ALA A 255 -5.92 10.32 6.04
CA ALA A 255 -6.10 8.87 6.13
C ALA A 255 -7.47 8.40 5.61
N GLU A 256 -8.27 9.31 5.06
CA GLU A 256 -9.56 8.98 4.46
C GLU A 256 -9.37 8.10 3.22
N SER A 257 -9.94 6.91 3.26
CA SER A 257 -9.85 5.97 2.14
C SER A 257 -10.88 6.24 1.06
N GLU A 258 -10.53 5.93 -0.19
CA GLU A 258 -11.48 5.73 -1.29
C GLU A 258 -11.77 4.25 -1.46
N HIS A 259 -12.97 3.92 -1.98
CA HIS A 259 -13.36 2.53 -2.12
C HIS A 259 -14.05 2.21 -3.42
N VAL A 260 -13.82 0.96 -3.86
CA VAL A 260 -14.53 0.32 -4.95
C VAL A 260 -15.14 -0.97 -4.44
N VAL A 261 -16.43 -1.15 -4.71
CA VAL A 261 -17.13 -2.42 -4.49
C VAL A 261 -17.26 -3.13 -5.83
N HIS A 262 -16.70 -4.33 -5.95
CA HIS A 262 -16.73 -5.14 -7.15
C HIS A 262 -17.32 -6.51 -6.88
N LYS A 263 -18.39 -6.86 -7.58
CA LYS A 263 -18.98 -8.20 -7.53
C LYS A 263 -18.28 -9.10 -8.53
N LEU A 264 -17.69 -10.19 -8.06
CA LEU A 264 -17.00 -11.17 -8.90
C LEU A 264 -17.93 -11.77 -9.96
N GLY A 265 -17.47 -11.75 -11.19
CA GLY A 265 -18.10 -12.32 -12.37
C GLY A 265 -17.31 -13.48 -12.97
N GLY A 266 -17.88 -14.14 -13.99
CA GLY A 266 -17.25 -15.29 -14.64
C GLY A 266 -15.95 -14.97 -15.39
N ASP A 267 -15.77 -13.72 -15.80
CA ASP A 267 -14.59 -13.26 -16.54
C ASP A 267 -13.49 -12.71 -15.61
N ASP A 268 -13.75 -12.54 -14.30
CA ASP A 268 -12.76 -12.09 -13.35
C ASP A 268 -11.75 -13.20 -13.06
N ALA A 269 -10.49 -12.97 -13.42
CA ALA A 269 -9.47 -14.00 -13.37
C ALA A 269 -8.67 -13.98 -12.07
N PHE A 270 -8.11 -12.83 -11.73
CA PHE A 270 -7.28 -12.63 -10.54
C PHE A 270 -7.12 -11.13 -10.23
N VAL A 271 -6.71 -10.84 -9.02
CA VAL A 271 -6.28 -9.50 -8.57
C VAL A 271 -4.77 -9.50 -8.38
N VAL A 272 -4.13 -8.39 -8.76
CA VAL A 272 -2.78 -8.01 -8.36
C VAL A 272 -2.88 -6.84 -7.40
N LEU A 273 -2.42 -7.02 -6.17
CA LEU A 273 -2.33 -6.01 -5.13
C LEU A 273 -0.85 -5.79 -4.84
N ALA A 274 -0.34 -4.57 -5.00
CA ALA A 274 1.09 -4.30 -4.84
C ALA A 274 1.38 -2.88 -4.35
N THR A 275 2.57 -2.67 -3.80
CA THR A 275 3.16 -1.37 -3.44
C THR A 275 3.73 -0.68 -4.68
N ASP A 276 4.08 0.60 -4.58
CA ASP A 276 4.61 1.42 -5.68
C ASP A 276 5.95 0.89 -6.22
N GLY A 277 6.69 0.11 -5.42
CA GLY A 277 7.86 -0.63 -5.89
C GLY A 277 7.62 -1.46 -7.15
N VAL A 278 6.35 -1.82 -7.43
CA VAL A 278 5.91 -2.41 -8.69
C VAL A 278 5.44 -1.34 -9.67
N TRP A 279 4.59 -0.42 -9.21
CA TRP A 279 3.80 0.43 -10.08
C TRP A 279 4.59 1.59 -10.69
N GLU A 280 5.74 1.94 -10.13
CA GLU A 280 6.63 2.99 -10.66
C GLU A 280 7.05 2.70 -12.13
N PHE A 281 7.38 1.44 -12.45
CA PHE A 281 7.89 1.08 -13.77
C PHE A 281 7.07 0.03 -14.51
N ILE A 282 6.04 -0.55 -13.89
CA ILE A 282 5.19 -1.57 -14.50
C ILE A 282 3.75 -1.08 -14.55
N SER A 283 3.22 -0.88 -15.76
CA SER A 283 1.81 -0.52 -15.92
C SER A 283 0.90 -1.66 -15.47
N SER A 284 -0.32 -1.32 -15.04
CA SER A 284 -1.34 -2.29 -14.64
C SER A 284 -1.60 -3.36 -15.70
N GLN A 285 -1.65 -2.98 -16.98
CA GLN A 285 -1.83 -3.93 -18.08
C GLN A 285 -0.66 -4.90 -18.19
N ARG A 286 0.58 -4.40 -18.12
CA ARG A 286 1.77 -5.25 -18.16
C ARG A 286 1.82 -6.21 -16.97
N ALA A 287 1.49 -5.75 -15.77
CA ALA A 287 1.47 -6.58 -14.56
C ALA A 287 0.49 -7.76 -14.69
N VAL A 288 -0.75 -7.50 -15.14
CA VAL A 288 -1.73 -8.59 -15.32
C VAL A 288 -1.33 -9.55 -16.44
N GLU A 289 -0.71 -9.07 -17.52
CA GLU A 289 -0.20 -9.94 -18.59
C GLU A 289 0.97 -10.81 -18.13
N MET A 290 1.85 -10.29 -17.26
CA MET A 290 2.93 -11.07 -16.68
C MET A 290 2.38 -12.19 -15.80
N VAL A 291 1.46 -11.87 -14.89
CA VAL A 291 0.83 -12.85 -14.00
C VAL A 291 0.07 -13.92 -14.79
N ASP A 292 -0.66 -13.53 -15.83
CA ASP A 292 -1.47 -14.48 -16.62
C ASP A 292 -0.64 -15.58 -17.30
N LYS A 293 0.60 -15.27 -17.72
CA LYS A 293 1.55 -16.25 -18.32
C LYS A 293 1.87 -17.42 -17.40
N HIS A 294 1.77 -17.24 -16.09
CA HIS A 294 2.07 -18.29 -15.11
C HIS A 294 0.90 -19.26 -14.84
N GLY A 295 -0.30 -18.94 -15.31
CA GLY A 295 -1.48 -19.78 -15.17
C GLY A 295 -1.86 -20.04 -13.70
N ASN A 296 -1.53 -21.23 -13.18
CA ASN A 296 -1.82 -21.61 -11.80
C ASN A 296 -0.59 -21.50 -10.86
N ASN A 297 0.58 -21.15 -11.38
CA ASN A 297 1.79 -20.97 -10.58
C ASN A 297 1.87 -19.54 -10.02
N LEU A 298 1.02 -19.22 -9.04
CA LEU A 298 0.95 -17.87 -8.48
C LEU A 298 2.22 -17.46 -7.73
N VAL A 299 2.94 -18.41 -7.14
CA VAL A 299 4.24 -18.14 -6.50
C VAL A 299 5.25 -17.67 -7.53
N GLY A 300 5.33 -18.36 -8.68
CA GLY A 300 6.17 -17.94 -9.80
C GLY A 300 5.73 -16.58 -10.36
N ALA A 301 4.42 -16.34 -10.47
CA ALA A 301 3.87 -15.07 -10.95
C ALA A 301 4.28 -13.89 -10.05
N ALA A 302 4.09 -14.00 -8.75
CA ALA A 302 4.47 -12.95 -7.80
C ALA A 302 5.99 -12.74 -7.77
N ALA A 303 6.79 -13.83 -7.80
CA ALA A 303 8.23 -13.75 -7.83
C ALA A 303 8.79 -13.09 -9.10
N ASP A 304 8.22 -13.43 -10.28
CA ASP A 304 8.65 -12.83 -11.55
C ASP A 304 8.27 -11.35 -11.64
N LEU A 305 7.11 -10.97 -11.09
CA LEU A 305 6.72 -9.56 -11.04
C LEU A 305 7.66 -8.77 -10.13
N CYS A 306 8.02 -9.29 -8.95
CA CYS A 306 9.04 -8.68 -8.08
C CYS A 306 10.40 -8.59 -8.78
N ALA A 307 10.84 -9.66 -9.44
CA ALA A 307 12.14 -9.70 -10.11
C ALA A 307 12.23 -8.70 -11.28
N GLU A 308 11.17 -8.56 -12.07
CA GLU A 308 11.11 -7.59 -13.16
C GLU A 308 11.06 -6.16 -12.63
N SER A 309 10.28 -5.89 -11.56
CA SER A 309 10.28 -4.59 -10.89
C SER A 309 11.69 -4.24 -10.41
N TYR A 310 12.34 -5.16 -9.69
CA TYR A 310 13.70 -4.97 -9.18
C TYR A 310 14.70 -4.68 -10.31
N ARG A 311 14.59 -5.39 -11.45
CA ARG A 311 15.42 -5.16 -12.63
C ARG A 311 15.20 -3.77 -13.23
N LEU A 312 13.95 -3.33 -13.36
CA LEU A 312 13.60 -2.01 -13.90
C LEU A 312 14.13 -0.89 -12.99
N TRP A 313 13.93 -1.00 -11.68
CA TRP A 313 14.50 -0.06 -10.71
C TRP A 313 16.01 0.11 -10.90
N LEU A 314 16.78 -0.98 -10.99
CA LEU A 314 18.24 -0.90 -11.22
C LEU A 314 18.62 -0.40 -12.61
N THR A 315 17.71 -0.38 -13.58
CA THR A 315 17.95 0.15 -14.92
C THR A 315 17.77 1.67 -14.94
N GLU A 316 16.74 2.17 -14.25
CA GLU A 316 16.36 3.58 -14.24
C GLU A 316 17.04 4.35 -13.08
N GLU A 317 17.25 3.67 -11.94
CA GLU A 317 17.77 4.23 -10.71
C GLU A 317 19.03 3.47 -10.23
N LYS A 318 19.77 4.04 -9.27
CA LYS A 318 20.91 3.35 -8.61
C LYS A 318 20.47 2.52 -7.39
N ARG A 319 19.20 2.55 -7.05
CA ARG A 319 18.58 1.86 -5.93
C ARG A 319 17.34 1.13 -6.40
N THR A 320 16.81 0.27 -5.55
CA THR A 320 15.44 -0.24 -5.71
C THR A 320 14.64 0.11 -4.49
N ASP A 321 13.33 0.27 -4.64
CA ASP A 321 12.44 0.33 -3.49
C ASP A 321 12.14 -1.06 -2.94
N ASP A 322 11.50 -1.12 -1.78
CA ASP A 322 10.86 -2.33 -1.28
C ASP A 322 9.75 -2.73 -2.25
N ILE A 323 9.55 -4.02 -2.49
CA ILE A 323 8.62 -4.52 -3.51
C ILE A 323 7.72 -5.57 -2.90
N THR A 324 6.44 -5.26 -2.79
CA THR A 324 5.45 -6.20 -2.25
C THR A 324 4.34 -6.47 -3.26
N VAL A 325 4.08 -7.75 -3.50
CA VAL A 325 3.06 -8.25 -4.43
C VAL A 325 2.20 -9.31 -3.76
N CYS A 326 0.90 -9.21 -3.88
CA CYS A 326 -0.04 -10.27 -3.56
C CYS A 326 -0.94 -10.55 -4.77
N VAL A 327 -0.92 -11.77 -5.28
CA VAL A 327 -1.79 -12.24 -6.37
C VAL A 327 -2.88 -13.13 -5.81
N MET A 328 -4.14 -12.84 -6.14
CA MET A 328 -5.32 -13.60 -5.70
C MET A 328 -6.11 -14.08 -6.92
N LYS A 329 -6.10 -15.37 -7.19
CA LYS A 329 -6.79 -15.99 -8.33
C LYS A 329 -8.13 -16.57 -7.92
N PHE A 330 -9.15 -16.26 -8.70
CA PHE A 330 -10.51 -16.73 -8.51
C PHE A 330 -10.80 -17.97 -9.34
N SER A 331 -11.51 -18.93 -8.75
CA SER A 331 -12.00 -20.12 -9.44
C SER A 331 -13.40 -20.43 -8.91
N ARG A 332 -14.42 -20.35 -9.78
CA ARG A 332 -15.80 -20.70 -9.43
C ARG A 332 -15.91 -22.21 -9.25
N GLN A 333 -16.55 -22.65 -8.17
CA GLN A 333 -16.82 -24.07 -7.90
C GLN A 333 -18.18 -24.51 -8.43
#